data_edab85dcdf1fed650f87d95ebdf3a81a
#
_entry.id   edab85dcdf1fed650f87d95ebdf3a81a
#
_cell.length_a   1.000
_cell.length_b   1.000
_cell.length_c   1.000
_cell.angle_alpha   90.00
_cell.angle_beta   90.00
_cell.angle_gamma   90.00
#
_symmetry.space_group_name_H-M   'P 1'
#
loop_
_entity.id
_entity.type
_entity.pdbx_description
1 polymer ?
#
loop_
_entity_poly.entity_id
_entity_poly.type
_entity_poly.pdbx_seq_one_letter_code
_entity_poly.pdbx_strand_id
1 'polypeptide(L)'
;MIVSVCVVAYNEEKVLGKLLEDIQAQDYDHGKMEVVLIDSMSTDSTKEIMDRFQQQMTDFKNVQVLKNPGKKQASGWNVAINNFSGDVMIRVDAHASIPPEFVRKNVEILESGEMVSGGPRPNMIDESTPWKETLLLAEQ
;
A
#
# COMPACT_ATOMS: atom_id res chain seq x y z
N MET A 1 6.57 12.00 -9.01
CA MET A 1 6.62 10.53 -8.95
C MET A 1 5.26 10.02 -8.52
N ILE A 2 4.70 9.10 -9.27
CA ILE A 2 3.41 8.49 -8.94
C ILE A 2 3.67 7.29 -8.03
N VAL A 3 2.99 7.28 -6.89
CA VAL A 3 3.22 6.26 -5.88
C VAL A 3 1.99 5.38 -5.74
N SER A 4 2.16 4.07 -5.74
CA SER A 4 1.08 3.12 -5.49
C SER A 4 1.25 2.56 -4.08
N VAL A 5 0.31 2.88 -3.19
CA VAL A 5 0.31 2.37 -1.83
C VAL A 5 -0.54 1.11 -1.84
N CYS A 6 0.06 -0.03 -1.53
CA CYS A 6 -0.59 -1.32 -1.66
C CYS A 6 -0.76 -2.00 -0.32
N VAL A 7 -1.95 -2.53 -0.07
CA VAL A 7 -2.29 -3.22 1.17
C VAL A 7 -2.93 -4.55 0.84
N VAL A 8 -2.43 -5.62 1.44
CA VAL A 8 -3.04 -6.95 1.32
C VAL A 8 -3.66 -7.28 2.68
N ALA A 9 -4.93 -7.63 2.70
CA ALA A 9 -5.64 -7.86 3.95
C ALA A 9 -6.48 -9.13 3.92
N TYR A 10 -6.52 -9.82 5.04
CA TYR A 10 -7.41 -10.95 5.24
C TYR A 10 -8.01 -10.82 6.64
N ASN A 11 -9.33 -10.64 6.70
CA ASN A 11 -10.06 -10.53 7.97
C ASN A 11 -9.46 -9.49 8.91
N GLU A 12 -9.29 -8.28 8.40
CA GLU A 12 -8.72 -7.16 9.15
C GLU A 12 -9.75 -6.07 9.42
N GLU A 13 -11.02 -6.42 9.53
CA GLU A 13 -12.09 -5.42 9.65
C GLU A 13 -11.92 -4.50 10.87
N LYS A 14 -11.23 -4.97 11.91
CA LYS A 14 -11.08 -4.16 13.13
C LYS A 14 -10.00 -3.09 13.01
N VAL A 15 -9.05 -3.26 12.12
CA VAL A 15 -7.90 -2.36 12.05
C VAL A 15 -7.74 -1.67 10.71
N LEU A 16 -8.31 -2.23 9.65
CA LEU A 16 -8.08 -1.69 8.31
C LEU A 16 -8.58 -0.24 8.18
N GLY A 17 -9.70 0.08 8.80
CA GLY A 17 -10.25 1.44 8.72
C GLY A 17 -9.29 2.50 9.20
N LYS A 18 -8.54 2.21 10.27
CA LYS A 18 -7.58 3.16 10.79
C LYS A 18 -6.43 3.39 9.80
N LEU A 19 -5.94 2.33 9.17
CA LEU A 19 -4.89 2.49 8.17
C LEU A 19 -5.41 3.30 6.99
N LEU A 20 -6.63 3.07 6.55
CA LEU A 20 -7.19 3.84 5.44
C LEU A 20 -7.32 5.32 5.79
N GLU A 21 -7.64 5.64 7.05
CA GLU A 21 -7.62 7.02 7.51
C GLU A 21 -6.22 7.61 7.44
N ASP A 22 -5.21 6.82 7.81
CA ASP A 22 -3.83 7.27 7.74
C ASP A 22 -3.40 7.51 6.28
N ILE A 23 -3.86 6.68 5.35
CA ILE A 23 -3.57 6.88 3.94
C ILE A 23 -4.25 8.15 3.43
N GLN A 24 -5.48 8.39 3.84
CA GLN A 24 -6.20 9.59 3.45
C GLN A 24 -5.53 10.84 4.01
N ALA A 25 -4.88 10.74 5.15
CA ALA A 25 -4.23 11.86 5.81
C ALA A 25 -2.82 12.14 5.30
N GLN A 26 -2.34 11.42 4.30
CA GLN A 26 -0.99 11.64 3.80
C GLN A 26 -0.87 13.03 3.19
N ASP A 27 0.27 13.68 3.43
CA ASP A 27 0.50 15.03 2.95
C ASP A 27 1.11 15.07 1.55
N TYR A 28 1.21 13.93 0.88
CA TYR A 28 1.67 13.87 -0.51
C TYR A 28 0.48 14.16 -1.43
N ASP A 29 0.73 14.68 -2.62
CA ASP A 29 -0.31 15.02 -3.57
C ASP A 29 -1.14 13.76 -3.91
N HIS A 30 -2.39 13.74 -3.52
CA HIS A 30 -3.26 12.59 -3.77
C HIS A 30 -3.45 12.31 -5.25
N GLY A 31 -3.36 13.34 -6.09
CA GLY A 31 -3.41 13.14 -7.54
C GLY A 31 -2.20 12.37 -8.08
N LYS A 32 -1.18 12.17 -7.26
CA LYS A 32 -0.02 11.37 -7.60
C LYS A 32 0.04 10.08 -6.77
N MET A 33 -1.06 9.72 -6.13
CA MET A 33 -1.12 8.50 -5.34
C MET A 33 -2.19 7.57 -5.91
N GLU A 34 -1.82 6.31 -6.05
CA GLU A 34 -2.77 5.24 -6.30
C GLU A 34 -2.85 4.40 -5.04
N VAL A 35 -4.03 3.95 -4.67
CA VAL A 35 -4.21 3.05 -3.54
C VAL A 35 -4.69 1.71 -4.10
N VAL A 36 -3.98 0.64 -3.80
CA VAL A 36 -4.32 -0.71 -4.26
C VAL A 36 -4.64 -1.56 -3.05
N LEU A 37 -5.91 -1.92 -2.91
CA LEU A 37 -6.38 -2.69 -1.76
C LEU A 37 -6.69 -4.10 -2.25
N ILE A 38 -6.08 -5.08 -1.64
CA ILE A 38 -6.20 -6.46 -2.07
C ILE A 38 -6.82 -7.29 -0.95
N ASP A 39 -7.97 -7.88 -1.23
CA ASP A 39 -8.68 -8.69 -0.26
C ASP A 39 -8.38 -10.16 -0.52
N SER A 40 -7.80 -10.83 0.48
CA SER A 40 -7.43 -12.23 0.37
C SER A 40 -8.61 -13.15 0.70
N MET A 41 -9.76 -12.83 0.15
CA MET A 41 -10.99 -13.63 0.30
C MET A 41 -11.48 -13.62 1.75
N SER A 42 -11.54 -12.43 2.35
CA SER A 42 -11.99 -12.27 3.72
C SER A 42 -13.43 -12.72 3.89
N THR A 43 -13.72 -13.22 5.08
CA THR A 43 -15.07 -13.66 5.43
C THR A 43 -15.77 -12.67 6.37
N ASP A 44 -15.08 -11.58 6.71
CA ASP A 44 -15.66 -10.52 7.55
C ASP A 44 -15.96 -9.29 6.68
N SER A 45 -16.02 -8.11 7.27
CA SER A 45 -16.37 -6.88 6.55
C SER A 45 -15.18 -6.20 5.89
N THR A 46 -14.02 -6.84 5.81
CA THR A 46 -12.83 -6.25 5.21
C THR A 46 -13.09 -5.76 3.79
N LYS A 47 -13.72 -6.60 2.97
CA LYS A 47 -13.98 -6.25 1.56
C LYS A 47 -14.91 -5.04 1.45
N GLU A 48 -15.93 -4.98 2.30
CA GLU A 48 -16.86 -3.85 2.30
C GLU A 48 -16.18 -2.55 2.70
N ILE A 49 -15.23 -2.62 3.63
CA ILE A 49 -14.45 -1.46 4.04
C ILE A 49 -13.62 -0.95 2.84
N MET A 50 -13.00 -1.85 2.10
CA MET A 50 -12.25 -1.50 0.91
C MET A 50 -13.14 -0.87 -0.15
N ASP A 51 -14.30 -1.46 -0.42
CA ASP A 51 -15.22 -0.97 -1.43
C ASP A 51 -15.73 0.42 -1.07
N ARG A 52 -16.01 0.65 0.21
CA ARG A 52 -16.49 1.96 0.66
C ARG A 52 -15.39 3.00 0.48
N PHE A 53 -14.16 2.66 0.79
CA PHE A 53 -13.04 3.57 0.59
C PHE A 53 -12.91 3.94 -0.89
N GLN A 54 -13.03 2.96 -1.78
CA GLN A 54 -12.95 3.23 -3.21
C GLN A 54 -14.06 4.18 -3.67
N GLN A 55 -15.26 4.00 -3.14
CA GLN A 55 -16.39 4.84 -3.54
C GLN A 55 -16.28 6.26 -3.01
N GLN A 56 -15.71 6.42 -1.83
CA GLN A 56 -15.70 7.72 -1.16
C GLN A 56 -14.45 8.55 -1.48
N MET A 57 -13.35 7.92 -1.81
CA MET A 57 -12.09 8.63 -2.01
C MET A 57 -11.89 8.92 -3.49
N THR A 58 -12.29 10.09 -3.92
CA THR A 58 -12.24 10.46 -5.33
C THR A 58 -11.08 11.38 -5.68
N ASP A 59 -10.29 11.83 -4.68
CA ASP A 59 -9.18 12.73 -4.93
C ASP A 59 -7.86 12.01 -5.23
N PHE A 60 -7.78 10.70 -4.98
CA PHE A 60 -6.60 9.93 -5.35
C PHE A 60 -6.58 9.72 -6.86
N LYS A 61 -5.40 9.54 -7.41
CA LYS A 61 -5.28 9.28 -8.84
C LYS A 61 -6.07 8.04 -9.24
N ASN A 62 -6.06 7.02 -8.41
CA ASN A 62 -6.80 5.80 -8.66
C ASN A 62 -6.92 5.00 -7.38
N VAL A 63 -8.01 4.28 -7.21
CA VAL A 63 -8.17 3.34 -6.09
C VAL A 63 -8.65 2.02 -6.70
N GLN A 64 -7.84 0.98 -6.55
CA GLN A 64 -8.20 -0.35 -7.02
C GLN A 64 -8.55 -1.23 -5.84
N VAL A 65 -9.59 -2.05 -5.98
CA VAL A 65 -9.93 -3.07 -5.00
C VAL A 65 -9.89 -4.39 -5.75
N LEU A 66 -8.96 -5.26 -5.38
CA LEU A 66 -8.69 -6.50 -6.11
C LEU A 66 -8.83 -7.70 -5.19
N LYS A 67 -9.01 -8.86 -5.78
CA LYS A 67 -9.12 -10.10 -5.03
C LYS A 67 -7.83 -10.88 -5.11
N ASN A 68 -7.52 -11.59 -4.03
CA ASN A 68 -6.40 -12.52 -3.99
C ASN A 68 -6.96 -13.92 -3.79
N PRO A 69 -7.30 -14.64 -4.87
CA PRO A 69 -7.88 -15.98 -4.73
C PRO A 69 -6.94 -16.98 -4.09
N GLY A 70 -5.63 -16.75 -4.17
CA GLY A 70 -4.66 -17.60 -3.54
C GLY A 70 -4.65 -17.53 -2.03
N LYS A 71 -5.24 -16.48 -1.46
CA LYS A 71 -5.45 -16.30 -0.02
C LYS A 71 -4.18 -16.15 0.80
N LYS A 72 -3.01 -16.35 0.24
CA LYS A 72 -1.75 -16.23 0.96
C LYS A 72 -1.16 -14.85 0.77
N GLN A 73 -0.32 -14.45 1.71
CA GLN A 73 0.32 -13.16 1.66
C GLN A 73 1.14 -13.00 0.38
N ALA A 74 1.94 -14.01 0.05
CA ALA A 74 2.79 -13.93 -1.14
C ALA A 74 1.98 -13.78 -2.42
N SER A 75 0.88 -14.51 -2.57
CA SER A 75 0.05 -14.38 -3.76
C SER A 75 -0.63 -13.01 -3.80
N GLY A 76 -0.96 -12.45 -2.64
CA GLY A 76 -1.53 -11.11 -2.58
C GLY A 76 -0.55 -10.06 -3.08
N TRP A 77 0.70 -10.15 -2.68
CA TRP A 77 1.70 -9.21 -3.17
C TRP A 77 1.97 -9.39 -4.66
N ASN A 78 1.85 -10.60 -5.18
CA ASN A 78 1.93 -10.81 -6.61
C ASN A 78 0.79 -10.10 -7.35
N VAL A 79 -0.42 -10.13 -6.79
CA VAL A 79 -1.54 -9.38 -7.37
C VAL A 79 -1.19 -7.90 -7.41
N ALA A 80 -0.63 -7.37 -6.33
CA ALA A 80 -0.26 -5.97 -6.28
C ALA A 80 0.80 -5.63 -7.33
N ILE A 81 1.85 -6.44 -7.40
CA ILE A 81 2.94 -6.20 -8.34
C ILE A 81 2.45 -6.22 -9.78
N ASN A 82 1.49 -7.08 -10.08
CA ASN A 82 1.00 -7.21 -11.45
C ASN A 82 -0.02 -6.13 -11.82
N ASN A 83 -0.50 -5.34 -10.86
CA ASN A 83 -1.59 -4.42 -11.11
C ASN A 83 -1.33 -2.97 -10.73
N PHE A 84 -0.28 -2.68 -9.98
CA PHE A 84 -0.04 -1.29 -9.60
C PHE A 84 0.42 -0.50 -10.83
N SER A 85 0.04 0.77 -10.89
CA SER A 85 0.31 1.59 -12.06
C SER A 85 1.26 2.74 -11.78
N GLY A 86 1.70 2.92 -10.57
CA GLY A 86 2.62 4.01 -10.24
C GLY A 86 4.05 3.75 -10.67
N ASP A 87 4.90 4.72 -10.42
CA ASP A 87 6.33 4.58 -10.68
C ASP A 87 6.99 3.69 -9.64
N VAL A 88 6.47 3.70 -8.41
CA VAL A 88 6.96 2.86 -7.33
C VAL A 88 5.79 2.32 -6.54
N MET A 89 6.03 1.22 -5.85
CA MET A 89 5.04 0.60 -5.00
C MET A 89 5.52 0.66 -3.57
N ILE A 90 4.65 1.06 -2.65
CA ILE A 90 4.92 1.02 -1.22
C ILE A 90 3.99 -0.02 -0.60
N ARG A 91 4.58 -1.00 0.08
CA ARG A 91 3.81 -2.03 0.78
C ARG A 91 3.49 -1.55 2.19
N VAL A 92 2.25 -1.69 2.60
CA VAL A 92 1.84 -1.35 3.96
C VAL A 92 0.98 -2.49 4.50
N ASP A 93 1.29 -2.97 5.69
CA ASP A 93 0.49 -4.02 6.31
C ASP A 93 -0.86 -3.48 6.76
N ALA A 94 -1.89 -4.31 6.65
CA ALA A 94 -3.26 -3.87 6.93
C ALA A 94 -3.45 -3.38 8.36
N HIS A 95 -2.64 -3.85 9.29
CA HIS A 95 -2.74 -3.43 10.68
C HIS A 95 -1.67 -2.41 11.07
N ALA A 96 -0.95 -1.86 10.11
CA ALA A 96 0.06 -0.85 10.39
C ALA A 96 -0.57 0.52 10.59
N SER A 97 0.22 1.43 11.12
CA SER A 97 -0.15 2.83 11.24
C SER A 97 0.98 3.64 10.61
N ILE A 98 0.65 4.62 9.80
CA ILE A 98 1.66 5.43 9.13
C ILE A 98 1.42 6.91 9.44
N PRO A 99 2.49 7.68 9.63
CA PRO A 99 2.35 9.11 9.90
C PRO A 99 2.01 9.87 8.62
N PRO A 100 1.51 11.11 8.74
CA PRO A 100 1.09 11.88 7.56
C PRO A 100 2.20 12.12 6.53
N GLU A 101 3.44 12.16 6.96
CA GLU A 101 4.57 12.44 6.06
C GLU A 101 5.20 11.16 5.49
N PHE A 102 4.62 10.00 5.74
CA PHE A 102 5.24 8.72 5.38
C PHE A 102 5.53 8.62 3.88
N VAL A 103 4.52 8.88 3.04
CA VAL A 103 4.70 8.76 1.60
C VAL A 103 5.66 9.82 1.09
N ARG A 104 5.51 11.06 1.54
CA ARG A 104 6.37 12.15 1.09
C ARG A 104 7.83 11.87 1.40
N LYS A 105 8.11 11.41 2.63
CA LYS A 105 9.50 11.15 3.01
C LYS A 105 10.11 10.00 2.25
N ASN A 106 9.32 8.97 1.97
CA ASN A 106 9.81 7.86 1.15
C ASN A 106 10.12 8.32 -0.27
N VAL A 107 9.28 9.18 -0.83
CA VAL A 107 9.52 9.71 -2.16
C VAL A 107 10.80 10.56 -2.17
N GLU A 108 11.01 11.38 -1.16
CA GLU A 108 12.21 12.20 -1.08
C GLU A 108 13.47 11.35 -1.06
N ILE A 109 13.46 10.25 -0.32
CA ILE A 109 14.60 9.35 -0.29
C ILE A 109 14.84 8.72 -1.66
N LEU A 110 13.80 8.27 -2.32
CA LEU A 110 13.94 7.66 -3.63
C LEU A 110 14.44 8.67 -4.67
N GLU A 111 13.95 9.90 -4.61
CA GLU A 111 14.38 10.91 -5.55
C GLU A 111 15.80 11.37 -5.31
N SER A 112 16.34 11.13 -4.11
CA SER A 112 17.73 11.46 -3.83
C SER A 112 18.70 10.40 -4.35
N GLY A 113 18.20 9.34 -4.98
CA GLY A 113 19.05 8.31 -5.55
C GLY A 113 19.10 7.03 -4.75
N GLU A 114 18.39 6.97 -3.62
CA GLU A 114 18.38 5.74 -2.85
C GLU A 114 17.54 4.69 -3.56
N MET A 115 18.04 3.47 -3.57
CA MET A 115 17.32 2.39 -4.21
C MET A 115 16.18 1.86 -3.35
N VAL A 116 16.34 1.94 -2.04
CA VAL A 116 15.38 1.35 -1.13
C VAL A 116 15.10 2.34 -0.03
N SER A 117 13.83 2.50 0.30
CA SER A 117 13.43 3.35 1.39
C SER A 117 12.55 2.55 2.32
N GLY A 118 12.98 2.32 3.52
CA GLY A 118 12.20 1.55 4.47
C GLY A 118 11.65 2.34 5.61
N GLY A 119 11.99 3.58 5.68
CA GLY A 119 11.63 4.38 6.81
C GLY A 119 12.28 3.83 8.07
N PRO A 120 11.72 4.08 9.23
CA PRO A 120 12.38 3.65 10.47
C PRO A 120 12.21 2.18 10.80
N ARG A 121 11.42 1.44 10.07
CA ARG A 121 11.20 0.03 10.38
C ARG A 121 12.18 -0.82 9.63
N PRO A 122 13.00 -1.57 10.32
CA PRO A 122 14.04 -2.33 9.63
C PRO A 122 13.49 -3.45 8.76
N ASN A 123 12.32 -3.95 9.07
CA ASN A 123 11.80 -5.03 8.26
C ASN A 123 10.89 -4.57 7.16
N MET A 124 10.90 -3.33 6.84
CA MET A 124 10.04 -2.88 5.81
C MET A 124 10.47 -3.34 4.48
N ILE A 125 11.78 -3.61 4.31
CA ILE A 125 12.17 -4.03 3.10
C ILE A 125 12.31 -5.41 3.19
N ASP A 126 11.76 -6.22 2.95
CA ASP A 126 11.91 -7.48 3.14
C ASP A 126 12.40 -8.04 2.08
N GLU A 127 13.05 -8.73 2.06
CA GLU A 127 13.38 -9.41 1.36
C GLU A 127 13.47 -9.42 0.22
N SER A 128 13.87 -9.24 -0.35
CA SER A 128 13.65 -9.28 -1.59
C SER A 128 14.76 -9.13 -2.45
N THR A 129 14.65 -9.13 -3.65
CA THR A 129 15.68 -8.91 -4.63
C THR A 129 15.87 -7.44 -4.76
N PRO A 130 16.98 -6.99 -5.27
CA PRO A 130 17.21 -5.57 -5.34
C PRO A 130 16.13 -4.81 -6.09
N TRP A 131 15.66 -5.33 -7.22
CA TRP A 131 14.65 -4.60 -7.93
C TRP A 131 13.33 -4.62 -7.17
N LYS A 132 13.07 -5.70 -6.47
CA LYS A 132 11.89 -5.72 -5.64
C LYS A 132 12.01 -4.78 -4.51
N GLU A 133 13.17 -4.66 -3.94
CA GLU A 133 13.37 -3.73 -2.85
C GLU A 133 13.18 -2.32 -3.33
N THR A 134 13.57 -2.02 -4.55
CA THR A 134 13.32 -0.74 -5.11
C THR A 134 11.83 -0.46 -5.22
N LEU A 135 11.06 -1.47 -5.55
CA LEU A 135 9.64 -1.31 -5.61
C LEU A 135 8.99 -1.32 -4.27
N LEU A 136 9.57 -2.12 -3.35
CA LEU A 136 8.90 -2.31 -2.15
C LEU A 136 9.04 -1.26 -1.22
N LEU A 137 10.07 -0.80 -1.07
CA LEU A 137 10.16 0.07 -0.18
C LEU A 137 9.72 -0.34 1.04
N ALA A 138 9.80 -0.44 1.70
CA ALA A 138 9.28 -0.69 2.83
C ALA A 138 8.52 -1.67 3.11
N GLU A 139 8.44 -2.34 3.41
CA GLU A 139 7.72 -3.24 3.70
C GLU A 139 7.85 -3.69 4.68
N GLN A 140 7.78 -3.86 5.27
CA GLN A 140 7.77 -4.20 5.98
C GLN A 140 7.68 -4.28 6.56
#